data_27258faeec157e3c6f81d304e6262d9c
#
_entry.id   27258faeec157e3c6f81d304e6262d9c
#
_cell.length_a   1.000
_cell.length_b   1.000
_cell.length_c   1.000
_cell.angle_alpha   90.00
_cell.angle_beta   90.00
_cell.angle_gamma   90.00
#
_symmetry.space_group_name_H-M   'P 1'
#
loop_
_entity.id
_entity.type
_entity.pdbx_description
1 polymer ?
#
loop_
_entity_poly.entity_id
_entity_poly.type
_entity_poly.pdbx_seq_one_letter_code
_entity_poly.pdbx_strand_id
1 'polypeptide(L)'
;ALITLELSLLALVFSMSLGLFVGIARQSKRYILSFPASWYVEIFRDTPLLIQIVWIYYCLPILLGVTLTAFWASTVALSLHMSAYVAEIFRAGIVSVDKGHVDAAKILGLNYFQTMTRIILPQVFRRMLPPLVNNFADILKLSALASVIGVYELLHSVDNVIMNNFRPLEMYSVLALVYFVLIFPVAFGARRAELYFARRI
;
A
#
# COMPACT_ATOMS: atom_id res chain seq x y z
N ALA A 1 -4.40 13.14 -14.52
CA ALA A 1 -3.31 13.28 -13.52
C ALA A 1 -3.85 13.64 -12.13
N LEU A 2 -4.67 14.69 -11.96
CA LEU A 2 -5.17 15.08 -10.64
C LEU A 2 -5.97 13.96 -9.96
N ILE A 3 -6.92 13.35 -10.65
CA ILE A 3 -7.74 12.24 -10.13
C ILE A 3 -6.86 11.03 -9.77
N THR A 4 -5.84 10.72 -10.57
CA THR A 4 -4.86 9.66 -10.29
C THR A 4 -4.13 9.92 -8.97
N LEU A 5 -3.66 11.16 -8.76
CA LEU A 5 -2.97 11.56 -7.54
C LEU A 5 -3.90 11.56 -6.32
N GLU A 6 -5.11 12.10 -6.47
CA GLU A 6 -6.12 12.14 -5.41
C GLU A 6 -6.48 10.72 -4.95
N LEU A 7 -6.82 9.84 -5.90
CA LEU A 7 -7.12 8.43 -5.61
C LEU A 7 -5.95 7.75 -4.92
N SER A 8 -4.72 7.96 -5.43
CA SER A 8 -3.52 7.34 -4.87
C SER A 8 -3.17 7.84 -3.48
N LEU A 9 -3.35 9.14 -3.21
CA LEU A 9 -3.10 9.71 -1.88
C LEU A 9 -4.13 9.25 -0.86
N LEU A 10 -5.41 9.20 -1.23
CA LEU A 10 -6.45 8.66 -0.36
C LEU A 10 -6.20 7.18 -0.06
N ALA A 11 -5.90 6.39 -1.10
CA ALA A 11 -5.57 4.98 -0.92
C ALA A 11 -4.32 4.78 -0.04
N LEU A 12 -3.30 5.63 -0.16
CA LEU A 12 -2.13 5.61 0.71
C LEU A 12 -2.51 5.84 2.17
N VAL A 13 -3.26 6.91 2.47
CA VAL A 13 -3.64 7.26 3.85
C VAL A 13 -4.46 6.13 4.48
N PHE A 14 -5.47 5.64 3.77
CA PHE A 14 -6.30 4.55 4.29
C PHE A 14 -5.54 3.22 4.40
N SER A 15 -4.70 2.88 3.43
CA SER A 15 -3.90 1.64 3.49
C SER A 15 -2.87 1.68 4.61
N MET A 16 -2.22 2.82 4.86
CA MET A 16 -1.28 2.98 5.97
C MET A 16 -1.97 2.83 7.32
N SER A 17 -3.12 3.49 7.51
CA SER A 17 -3.89 3.41 8.75
C SER A 17 -4.38 1.99 9.01
N LEU A 18 -5.08 1.39 8.03
CA LEU A 18 -5.62 0.04 8.16
C LEU A 18 -4.52 -1.02 8.28
N GLY A 19 -3.46 -0.91 7.45
CA GLY A 19 -2.35 -1.84 7.46
C GLY A 19 -1.57 -1.84 8.77
N LEU A 20 -1.44 -0.69 9.44
CA LEU A 20 -0.87 -0.61 10.77
C LEU A 20 -1.72 -1.39 11.79
N PHE A 21 -3.04 -1.17 11.79
CA PHE A 21 -3.95 -1.89 12.69
C PHE A 21 -3.92 -3.39 12.44
N VAL A 22 -4.01 -3.82 11.19
CA VAL A 22 -3.95 -5.24 10.80
C VAL A 22 -2.59 -5.85 11.15
N GLY A 23 -1.49 -5.14 10.92
CA GLY A 23 -0.14 -5.59 11.26
C GLY A 23 0.06 -5.79 12.76
N ILE A 24 -0.47 -4.89 13.59
CA ILE A 24 -0.45 -5.02 15.06
C ILE A 24 -1.34 -6.20 15.50
N ALA A 25 -2.55 -6.31 14.96
CA ALA A 25 -3.46 -7.40 15.27
C ALA A 25 -2.86 -8.76 14.93
N ARG A 26 -2.18 -8.88 13.79
CA ARG A 26 -1.50 -10.11 13.34
C ARG A 26 -0.36 -10.56 14.27
N GLN A 27 0.28 -9.61 14.96
CA GLN A 27 1.34 -9.88 15.93
C GLN A 27 0.83 -10.18 17.35
N SER A 28 -0.47 -10.09 17.56
CA SER A 28 -1.07 -10.35 18.87
C SER A 28 -0.91 -11.82 19.25
N LYS A 29 -0.58 -12.07 20.52
CA LYS A 29 -0.60 -13.42 21.10
C LYS A 29 -2.01 -14.01 21.23
N ARG A 30 -3.05 -13.16 21.12
CA ARG A 30 -4.45 -13.58 21.17
C ARG A 30 -4.88 -14.12 19.81
N TYR A 31 -5.15 -15.40 19.70
CA TYR A 31 -5.59 -16.06 18.47
C TYR A 31 -6.83 -15.39 17.84
N ILE A 32 -7.76 -14.90 18.67
CA ILE A 32 -8.96 -14.17 18.22
C ILE A 32 -8.62 -12.93 17.37
N LEU A 33 -7.49 -12.28 17.58
CA LEU A 33 -7.04 -11.11 16.81
C LEU A 33 -6.11 -11.50 15.66
N SER A 34 -5.17 -12.42 15.91
CA SER A 34 -4.16 -12.78 14.92
C SER A 34 -4.72 -13.63 13.78
N PHE A 35 -5.69 -14.50 14.05
CA PHE A 35 -6.30 -15.36 13.03
C PHE A 35 -7.05 -14.56 11.95
N PRO A 36 -8.05 -13.72 12.27
CA PRO A 36 -8.75 -12.94 11.25
C PRO A 36 -7.82 -11.94 10.53
N ALA A 37 -6.85 -11.35 11.23
CA ALA A 37 -5.88 -10.45 10.61
C ALA A 37 -4.97 -11.19 9.61
N SER A 38 -4.59 -12.43 9.89
CA SER A 38 -3.83 -13.26 8.95
C SER A 38 -4.66 -13.62 7.71
N TRP A 39 -5.89 -14.08 7.89
CA TRP A 39 -6.80 -14.36 6.77
C TRP A 39 -7.08 -13.14 5.91
N TYR A 40 -7.26 -11.98 6.54
CA TYR A 40 -7.39 -10.71 5.80
C TYR A 40 -6.19 -10.47 4.87
N VAL A 41 -4.98 -10.60 5.40
CA VAL A 41 -3.76 -10.36 4.61
C VAL A 41 -3.64 -11.36 3.45
N GLU A 42 -3.88 -12.66 3.71
CA GLU A 42 -3.85 -13.70 2.66
C GLU A 42 -4.89 -13.43 1.55
N ILE A 43 -6.15 -13.16 1.93
CA ILE A 43 -7.22 -12.91 0.96
C ILE A 43 -6.87 -11.72 0.06
N PHE A 44 -6.49 -10.58 0.64
CA PHE A 44 -6.25 -9.38 -0.16
C PHE A 44 -4.93 -9.40 -0.94
N ARG A 45 -3.92 -10.16 -0.51
CA ARG A 45 -2.67 -10.30 -1.26
C ARG A 45 -2.74 -11.36 -2.36
N ASP A 46 -3.47 -12.44 -2.14
CA ASP A 46 -3.49 -13.56 -3.07
C ASP A 46 -4.61 -13.44 -4.11
N THR A 47 -5.47 -12.42 -4.00
CA THR A 47 -6.48 -12.11 -5.02
C THR A 47 -6.04 -10.92 -5.89
N PRO A 48 -6.25 -10.99 -7.24
CA PRO A 48 -5.92 -9.87 -8.12
C PRO A 48 -6.70 -8.59 -7.79
N LEU A 49 -6.02 -7.46 -7.69
CA LEU A 49 -6.65 -6.17 -7.38
C LEU A 49 -7.78 -5.82 -8.36
N LEU A 50 -7.61 -6.10 -9.65
CA LEU A 50 -8.65 -5.87 -10.65
C LEU A 50 -9.97 -6.53 -10.28
N ILE A 51 -9.91 -7.78 -9.82
CA ILE A 51 -11.10 -8.55 -9.39
C ILE A 51 -11.71 -7.91 -8.14
N GLN A 52 -10.90 -7.43 -7.20
CA GLN A 52 -11.39 -6.73 -6.01
C GLN A 52 -12.12 -5.44 -6.37
N ILE A 53 -11.59 -4.63 -7.32
CA ILE A 53 -12.22 -3.40 -7.81
C ILE A 53 -13.59 -3.72 -8.43
N VAL A 54 -13.62 -4.68 -9.34
CA VAL A 54 -14.85 -5.10 -10.04
C VAL A 54 -15.88 -5.64 -9.04
N TRP A 55 -15.45 -6.46 -8.09
CA TRP A 55 -16.32 -7.03 -7.08
C TRP A 55 -16.93 -5.97 -6.15
N ILE A 56 -16.11 -5.03 -5.67
CA ILE A 56 -16.57 -3.95 -4.79
C ILE A 56 -17.54 -3.02 -5.54
N TYR A 57 -17.31 -2.77 -6.83
CA TYR A 57 -18.15 -1.87 -7.60
C TYR A 57 -19.49 -2.51 -8.02
N TYR A 58 -19.50 -3.77 -8.46
CA TYR A 58 -20.70 -4.41 -8.98
C TYR A 58 -21.41 -5.35 -7.98
N CYS A 59 -20.67 -6.10 -7.17
CA CYS A 59 -21.25 -7.12 -6.31
C CYS A 59 -21.60 -6.58 -4.92
N LEU A 60 -20.80 -5.69 -4.35
CA LEU A 60 -21.05 -5.13 -3.02
C LEU A 60 -22.39 -4.39 -2.92
N PRO A 61 -22.82 -3.57 -3.91
CA PRO A 61 -24.15 -2.95 -3.91
C PRO A 61 -25.30 -3.96 -3.86
N ILE A 62 -25.17 -5.10 -4.53
CA ILE A 62 -26.19 -6.15 -4.55
C ILE A 62 -26.34 -6.78 -3.17
N LEU A 63 -25.24 -6.97 -2.46
CA LEU A 63 -25.21 -7.64 -1.15
C LEU A 63 -25.65 -6.72 -0.01
N LEU A 64 -25.22 -5.46 -0.03
CA LEU A 64 -25.40 -4.53 1.08
C LEU A 64 -26.40 -3.40 0.79
N GLY A 65 -26.89 -3.27 -0.44
CA GLY A 65 -27.77 -2.17 -0.85
C GLY A 65 -27.07 -0.81 -0.88
N VAL A 66 -25.74 -0.76 -0.83
CA VAL A 66 -24.94 0.47 -0.78
C VAL A 66 -24.27 0.71 -2.12
N THR A 67 -24.63 1.77 -2.83
CA THR A 67 -23.98 2.15 -4.09
C THR A 67 -22.77 3.05 -3.82
N LEU A 68 -21.62 2.66 -4.35
CA LEU A 68 -20.41 3.47 -4.36
C LEU A 68 -20.19 4.06 -5.77
N THR A 69 -19.70 5.29 -5.84
CA THR A 69 -19.19 5.79 -7.12
C THR A 69 -17.95 5.00 -7.53
N ALA A 70 -17.63 4.96 -8.83
CA ALA A 70 -16.45 4.27 -9.34
C ALA A 70 -15.15 4.73 -8.64
N PHE A 71 -15.04 6.03 -8.36
CA PHE A 71 -13.91 6.61 -7.62
C PHE A 71 -13.78 6.02 -6.21
N TRP A 72 -14.86 5.99 -5.43
CA TRP A 72 -14.83 5.47 -4.06
C TRP A 72 -14.68 3.94 -4.02
N ALA A 73 -15.28 3.22 -4.95
CA ALA A 73 -15.10 1.78 -5.06
C ALA A 73 -13.63 1.41 -5.34
N SER A 74 -12.98 2.14 -6.27
CA SER A 74 -11.55 1.98 -6.55
C SER A 74 -10.68 2.36 -5.35
N THR A 75 -11.00 3.48 -4.68
CA THR A 75 -10.26 3.92 -3.48
C THR A 75 -10.32 2.88 -2.38
N VAL A 76 -11.50 2.32 -2.11
CA VAL A 76 -11.69 1.26 -1.10
C VAL A 76 -10.94 0.00 -1.49
N ALA A 77 -11.08 -0.48 -2.73
CA ALA A 77 -10.39 -1.67 -3.21
C ALA A 77 -8.86 -1.53 -3.08
N LEU A 78 -8.32 -0.40 -3.56
CA LEU A 78 -6.90 -0.12 -3.50
C LEU A 78 -6.41 -0.03 -2.05
N SER A 79 -7.19 0.61 -1.18
CA SER A 79 -6.86 0.74 0.25
C SER A 79 -6.82 -0.60 0.96
N LEU A 80 -7.82 -1.47 0.74
CA LEU A 80 -7.87 -2.81 1.32
C LEU A 80 -6.71 -3.67 0.83
N HIS A 81 -6.48 -3.69 -0.48
CA HIS A 81 -5.38 -4.43 -1.09
C HIS A 81 -4.03 -4.00 -0.55
N MET A 82 -3.73 -2.70 -0.62
CA MET A 82 -2.43 -2.17 -0.21
C MET A 82 -2.21 -2.20 1.30
N SER A 83 -3.27 -2.15 2.12
CA SER A 83 -3.15 -2.31 3.56
C SER A 83 -2.66 -3.69 3.97
N ALA A 84 -2.96 -4.74 3.21
CA ALA A 84 -2.43 -6.07 3.43
C ALA A 84 -0.90 -6.13 3.21
N TYR A 85 -0.38 -5.41 2.20
CA TYR A 85 1.06 -5.25 2.00
C TYR A 85 1.72 -4.41 3.10
N VAL A 86 1.08 -3.31 3.50
CA VAL A 86 1.54 -2.49 4.63
C VAL A 86 1.61 -3.32 5.91
N ALA A 87 0.59 -4.13 6.21
CA ALA A 87 0.59 -5.03 7.37
C ALA A 87 1.79 -6.01 7.36
N GLU A 88 2.13 -6.54 6.18
CA GLU A 88 3.29 -7.44 6.03
C GLU A 88 4.62 -6.69 6.18
N ILE A 89 4.73 -5.46 5.66
CA ILE A 89 5.91 -4.60 5.86
C ILE A 89 6.12 -4.36 7.36
N PHE A 90 5.04 -4.08 8.12
CA PHE A 90 5.10 -3.94 9.58
C PHE A 90 5.58 -5.22 10.26
N ARG A 91 4.99 -6.36 9.90
CA ARG A 91 5.40 -7.66 10.45
C ARG A 91 6.87 -7.94 10.17
N ALA A 92 7.31 -7.78 8.93
CA ALA A 92 8.70 -7.99 8.52
C ALA A 92 9.65 -7.04 9.25
N GLY A 93 9.28 -5.78 9.41
CA GLY A 93 10.05 -4.79 10.17
C GLY A 93 10.29 -5.21 11.61
N ILE A 94 9.25 -5.68 12.31
CA ILE A 94 9.37 -6.12 13.71
C ILE A 94 10.22 -7.40 13.81
N VAL A 95 9.97 -8.37 12.95
CA VAL A 95 10.70 -9.65 12.95
C VAL A 95 12.19 -9.47 12.60
N SER A 96 12.53 -8.42 11.84
CA SER A 96 13.90 -8.14 11.40
C SER A 96 14.82 -7.65 12.52
N VAL A 97 14.28 -7.25 13.69
CA VAL A 97 15.09 -6.80 14.83
C VAL A 97 15.79 -7.99 15.47
N ASP A 98 17.11 -7.88 15.63
CA ASP A 98 17.91 -8.94 16.25
C ASP A 98 17.48 -9.19 17.69
N LYS A 99 17.32 -10.46 18.04
CA LYS A 99 16.98 -10.88 19.42
C LYS A 99 18.02 -10.43 20.43
N GLY A 100 19.29 -10.34 20.04
CA GLY A 100 20.37 -9.85 20.87
C GLY A 100 20.14 -8.44 21.41
N HIS A 101 19.50 -7.55 20.63
CA HIS A 101 19.11 -6.21 21.10
C HIS A 101 18.05 -6.27 22.20
N VAL A 102 17.11 -7.21 22.10
CA VAL A 102 16.07 -7.42 23.11
C VAL A 102 16.67 -8.02 24.38
N ASP A 103 17.60 -8.96 24.23
CA ASP A 103 18.23 -9.61 25.38
C ASP A 103 19.22 -8.67 26.09
N ALA A 104 19.98 -7.86 25.35
CA ALA A 104 20.79 -6.79 25.93
C ALA A 104 19.94 -5.77 26.72
N ALA A 105 18.78 -5.41 26.20
CA ALA A 105 17.84 -4.53 26.90
C ALA A 105 17.37 -5.10 28.24
N LYS A 106 17.09 -6.41 28.29
CA LYS A 106 16.73 -7.13 29.55
C LYS A 106 17.86 -7.11 30.54
N ILE A 107 19.09 -7.35 30.08
CA ILE A 107 20.28 -7.32 30.96
C ILE A 107 20.47 -5.93 31.59
N LEU A 108 20.17 -4.86 30.81
CA LEU A 108 20.20 -3.48 31.29
C LEU A 108 19.00 -3.09 32.18
N GLY A 109 18.11 -4.03 32.48
CA GLY A 109 16.94 -3.80 33.33
C GLY A 109 15.84 -2.97 32.71
N LEU A 110 15.84 -2.80 31.37
CA LEU A 110 14.80 -2.05 30.65
C LEU A 110 13.48 -2.82 30.69
N ASN A 111 12.39 -2.12 31.02
CA ASN A 111 11.07 -2.70 30.92
C ASN A 111 10.61 -2.81 29.46
N TYR A 112 9.51 -3.54 29.23
CA TYR A 112 8.97 -3.78 27.87
C TYR A 112 8.72 -2.48 27.09
N PHE A 113 8.14 -1.47 27.71
CA PHE A 113 7.83 -0.20 27.08
C PHE A 113 9.11 0.56 26.68
N GLN A 114 10.10 0.59 27.57
CA GLN A 114 11.42 1.22 27.29
C GLN A 114 12.14 0.49 26.16
N THR A 115 12.16 -0.84 26.18
CA THR A 115 12.74 -1.66 25.12
C THR A 115 12.05 -1.39 23.78
N MET A 116 10.71 -1.37 23.77
CA MET A 116 9.93 -1.15 22.55
C MET A 116 10.21 0.26 21.99
N THR A 117 10.08 1.30 22.81
CA THR A 117 10.14 2.69 22.33
C THR A 117 11.55 3.17 22.04
N ARG A 118 12.55 2.73 22.81
CA ARG A 118 13.94 3.24 22.68
C ARG A 118 14.82 2.39 21.77
N ILE A 119 14.52 1.09 21.62
CA ILE A 119 15.38 0.16 20.89
C ILE A 119 14.69 -0.40 19.66
N ILE A 120 13.49 -1.00 19.81
CA ILE A 120 12.82 -1.72 18.72
C ILE A 120 12.20 -0.76 17.72
N LEU A 121 11.27 0.11 18.14
CA LEU A 121 10.53 0.98 17.22
C LEU A 121 11.42 1.87 16.35
N PRO A 122 12.51 2.49 16.84
CA PRO A 122 13.37 3.29 15.97
C PRO A 122 14.06 2.48 14.87
N GLN A 123 14.42 1.23 15.15
CA GLN A 123 15.02 0.33 14.17
C GLN A 123 13.98 -0.14 13.15
N VAL A 124 12.81 -0.58 13.65
CA VAL A 124 11.68 -1.00 12.83
C VAL A 124 11.29 0.10 11.85
N PHE A 125 11.10 1.34 12.34
CA PHE A 125 10.71 2.47 11.49
C PHE A 125 11.70 2.71 10.34
N ARG A 126 13.00 2.70 10.63
CA ARG A 126 14.04 2.87 9.61
C ARG A 126 14.02 1.77 8.55
N ARG A 127 13.76 0.53 8.94
CA ARG A 127 13.71 -0.63 8.03
C ARG A 127 12.42 -0.67 7.21
N MET A 128 11.33 -0.11 7.73
CA MET A 128 10.04 -0.10 7.06
C MET A 128 9.89 1.06 6.07
N LEU A 129 10.59 2.18 6.29
CA LEU A 129 10.41 3.37 5.48
C LEU A 129 10.65 3.14 3.97
N PRO A 130 11.74 2.50 3.52
CA PRO A 130 11.94 2.24 2.10
C PRO A 130 10.83 1.39 1.45
N PRO A 131 10.43 0.23 1.98
CA PRO A 131 9.33 -0.53 1.40
C PRO A 131 7.98 0.20 1.45
N LEU A 132 7.73 1.08 2.43
CA LEU A 132 6.52 1.90 2.44
C LEU A 132 6.51 2.94 1.31
N VAL A 133 7.65 3.55 1.00
CA VAL A 133 7.75 4.46 -0.15
C VAL A 133 7.59 3.71 -1.48
N ASN A 134 8.14 2.50 -1.60
CA ASN A 134 7.90 1.64 -2.76
C ASN A 134 6.42 1.27 -2.89
N ASN A 135 5.74 0.97 -1.78
CA ASN A 135 4.31 0.71 -1.75
C ASN A 135 3.50 1.88 -2.31
N PHE A 136 3.89 3.14 -2.03
CA PHE A 136 3.25 4.30 -2.65
C PHE A 136 3.46 4.36 -4.17
N ALA A 137 4.66 4.05 -4.67
CA ALA A 137 4.91 3.95 -6.11
C ALA A 137 4.04 2.87 -6.77
N ASP A 138 3.78 1.78 -6.07
CA ASP A 138 2.89 0.72 -6.55
C ASP A 138 1.42 1.16 -6.55
N ILE A 139 0.96 1.90 -5.55
CA ILE A 139 -0.38 2.51 -5.55
C ILE A 139 -0.59 3.38 -6.79
N LEU A 140 0.39 4.23 -7.15
CA LEU A 140 0.32 5.08 -8.35
C LEU A 140 0.19 4.25 -9.64
N LYS A 141 0.88 3.14 -9.78
CA LYS A 141 0.78 2.25 -10.94
C LYS A 141 -0.57 1.53 -10.97
N LEU A 142 -0.98 1.01 -9.83
CA LEU A 142 -2.20 0.20 -9.70
C LEU A 142 -3.47 1.05 -9.80
N SER A 143 -3.40 2.38 -9.59
CA SER A 143 -4.53 3.27 -9.78
C SER A 143 -5.07 3.27 -11.22
N ALA A 144 -4.25 2.92 -12.22
CA ALA A 144 -4.67 2.74 -13.60
C ALA A 144 -5.78 1.69 -13.77
N LEU A 145 -5.84 0.68 -12.90
CA LEU A 145 -6.88 -0.35 -12.94
C LEU A 145 -8.28 0.21 -12.65
N ALA A 146 -8.38 1.39 -12.03
CA ALA A 146 -9.64 2.07 -11.79
C ALA A 146 -10.34 2.51 -13.10
N SER A 147 -9.60 2.62 -14.20
CA SER A 147 -10.14 2.92 -15.53
C SER A 147 -11.19 1.89 -15.98
N VAL A 148 -11.04 0.64 -15.58
CA VAL A 148 -11.91 -0.49 -15.98
C VAL A 148 -13.36 -0.29 -15.53
N ILE A 149 -13.58 0.39 -14.41
CA ILE A 149 -14.93 0.74 -13.92
C ILE A 149 -15.31 2.20 -14.20
N GLY A 150 -14.59 2.86 -15.12
CA GLY A 150 -14.93 4.20 -15.64
C GLY A 150 -14.43 5.37 -14.79
N VAL A 151 -13.41 5.19 -13.93
CA VAL A 151 -12.74 6.32 -13.26
C VAL A 151 -11.92 7.11 -14.26
N TYR A 152 -12.17 8.42 -14.36
CA TYR A 152 -11.46 9.34 -15.26
C TYR A 152 -10.05 9.68 -14.75
N GLU A 153 -9.25 8.64 -14.51
CA GLU A 153 -7.84 8.78 -14.20
C GLU A 153 -6.98 8.93 -15.48
N LEU A 154 -5.66 8.84 -15.40
CA LEU A 154 -4.75 9.08 -16.53
C LEU A 154 -5.00 8.15 -17.73
N LEU A 155 -5.11 6.83 -17.47
CA LEU A 155 -5.30 5.84 -18.55
C LEU A 155 -6.64 6.05 -19.24
N HIS A 156 -7.74 6.19 -18.49
CA HIS A 156 -9.06 6.42 -19.05
C HIS A 156 -9.13 7.72 -19.88
N SER A 157 -8.43 8.78 -19.43
CA SER A 157 -8.35 10.04 -20.17
C SER A 157 -7.63 9.87 -21.52
N VAL A 158 -6.59 9.04 -21.57
CA VAL A 158 -5.85 8.73 -22.79
C VAL A 158 -6.68 7.86 -23.73
N ASP A 159 -7.40 6.86 -23.21
CA ASP A 159 -8.29 6.01 -24.00
C ASP A 159 -9.37 6.84 -24.73
N ASN A 160 -9.95 7.84 -24.06
CA ASN A 160 -10.90 8.75 -24.66
C ASN A 160 -10.27 9.59 -25.80
N VAL A 161 -9.02 10.00 -25.67
CA VAL A 161 -8.30 10.71 -26.75
C VAL A 161 -8.03 9.77 -27.92
N ILE A 162 -7.65 8.51 -27.65
CA ILE A 162 -7.42 7.49 -28.70
C ILE A 162 -8.70 7.22 -29.50
N MET A 163 -9.85 7.16 -28.85
CA MET A 163 -11.14 6.96 -29.52
C MET A 163 -11.47 8.07 -30.54
N ASN A 164 -10.94 9.28 -30.34
CA ASN A 164 -11.17 10.41 -31.23
C ASN A 164 -10.11 10.55 -32.31
N ASN A 165 -8.84 10.20 -32.06
CA ASN A 165 -7.75 10.45 -33.01
C ASN A 165 -7.16 9.19 -33.66
N PHE A 166 -7.52 7.98 -33.17
CA PHE A 166 -7.06 6.67 -33.67
C PHE A 166 -5.54 6.51 -33.70
N ARG A 167 -4.81 7.14 -32.74
CA ARG A 167 -3.34 7.08 -32.60
C ARG A 167 -2.90 6.42 -31.28
N PRO A 168 -3.13 5.11 -31.11
CA PRO A 168 -2.84 4.43 -29.85
C PRO A 168 -1.33 4.41 -29.53
N LEU A 169 -0.46 4.25 -30.54
CA LEU A 169 0.98 4.14 -30.31
C LEU A 169 1.54 5.42 -29.68
N GLU A 170 1.21 6.57 -30.24
CA GLU A 170 1.68 7.87 -29.74
C GLU A 170 1.11 8.16 -28.34
N MET A 171 -0.20 7.92 -28.17
CA MET A 171 -0.88 8.24 -26.91
C MET A 171 -0.45 7.36 -25.76
N TYR A 172 -0.29 6.04 -25.96
CA TYR A 172 0.23 5.16 -24.90
C TYR A 172 1.72 5.41 -24.63
N SER A 173 2.50 5.82 -25.62
CA SER A 173 3.89 6.24 -25.40
C SER A 173 3.97 7.49 -24.51
N VAL A 174 3.11 8.48 -24.77
CA VAL A 174 3.01 9.67 -23.92
C VAL A 174 2.53 9.30 -22.51
N LEU A 175 1.53 8.42 -22.39
CA LEU A 175 1.04 7.94 -21.11
C LEU A 175 2.15 7.27 -20.29
N ALA A 176 2.95 6.41 -20.93
CA ALA A 176 4.09 5.75 -20.29
C ALA A 176 5.12 6.77 -19.77
N LEU A 177 5.41 7.81 -20.56
CA LEU A 177 6.28 8.91 -20.13
C LEU A 177 5.71 9.68 -18.93
N VAL A 178 4.41 9.98 -18.95
CA VAL A 178 3.75 10.68 -17.83
C VAL A 178 3.80 9.84 -16.56
N TYR A 179 3.49 8.54 -16.62
CA TYR A 179 3.63 7.65 -15.47
C TYR A 179 5.09 7.57 -15.00
N PHE A 180 6.04 7.49 -15.91
CA PHE A 180 7.46 7.49 -15.55
C PHE A 180 7.83 8.76 -14.78
N VAL A 181 7.45 9.93 -15.27
CA VAL A 181 7.73 11.22 -14.61
C VAL A 181 7.08 11.32 -13.24
N LEU A 182 5.87 10.77 -13.06
CA LEU A 182 5.16 10.77 -11.78
C LEU A 182 5.78 9.79 -10.78
N ILE A 183 6.18 8.60 -11.23
CA ILE A 183 6.62 7.51 -10.36
C ILE A 183 8.12 7.57 -10.06
N PHE A 184 8.94 8.00 -11.03
CA PHE A 184 10.39 8.04 -10.91
C PHE A 184 10.89 8.81 -9.68
N PRO A 185 10.40 10.03 -9.35
CA PRO A 185 10.82 10.76 -8.16
C PRO A 185 10.53 10.00 -6.87
N VAL A 186 9.38 9.32 -6.79
CA VAL A 186 8.98 8.50 -5.63
C VAL A 186 9.92 7.30 -5.48
N ALA A 187 10.12 6.54 -6.56
CA ALA A 187 11.00 5.38 -6.57
C ALA A 187 12.47 5.76 -6.29
N PHE A 188 12.94 6.89 -6.82
CA PHE A 188 14.26 7.42 -6.55
C PHE A 188 14.43 7.81 -5.08
N GLY A 189 13.43 8.46 -4.50
CA GLY A 189 13.38 8.79 -3.07
C GLY A 189 13.45 7.54 -2.18
N ALA A 190 12.70 6.48 -2.53
CA ALA A 190 12.74 5.20 -1.83
C ALA A 190 14.14 4.60 -1.83
N ARG A 191 14.77 4.52 -3.02
CA ARG A 191 16.14 3.99 -3.16
C ARG A 191 17.17 4.81 -2.38
N ARG A 192 17.04 6.14 -2.36
CA ARG A 192 17.90 7.01 -1.55
C ARG A 192 17.72 6.78 -0.06
N ALA A 193 16.49 6.63 0.40
CA ALA A 193 16.16 6.30 1.79
C ALA A 193 16.76 4.94 2.18
N GLU A 194 16.61 3.92 1.33
CA GLU A 194 17.19 2.60 1.56
C GLU A 194 18.72 2.66 1.74
N LEU A 195 19.43 3.30 0.82
CA LEU A 195 20.89 3.46 0.91
C LEU A 195 21.33 4.25 2.15
N TYR A 196 20.56 5.27 2.55
CA TYR A 196 20.88 6.08 3.73
C TYR A 196 20.71 5.28 5.01
N PHE A 197 19.64 4.47 5.13
CA PHE A 197 19.39 3.68 6.32
C PHE A 197 20.24 2.41 6.38
N ALA A 198 20.53 1.76 5.25
CA ALA A 198 21.41 0.60 5.22
C ALA A 198 22.85 0.88 5.72
N ARG A 199 23.33 2.11 5.58
CA ARG A 199 24.67 2.52 6.07
C ARG A 199 24.72 2.79 7.58
N ARG A 200 23.59 2.81 8.27
CA ARG A 200 23.49 3.17 9.69
C ARG A 200 22.98 2.03 10.58
N ILE A 201 22.87 0.85 10.02
CA ILE A 201 22.59 -0.42 10.70
C ILE A 201 23.87 -1.25 10.75
#